data_145da037e0d855afe0c8e3c7a703ec7c
#
_entry.id   145da037e0d855afe0c8e3c7a703ec7c
#
_cell.length_a   1.000
_cell.length_b   1.000
_cell.length_c   1.000
_cell.angle_alpha   90.00
_cell.angle_beta   90.00
_cell.angle_gamma   90.00
#
_symmetry.space_group_name_H-M   'P 1'
#
loop_
_entity.id
_entity.type
_entity.pdbx_description
1 polymer ?
#
loop_
_entity_poly.entity_id
_entity_poly.type
_entity_poly.pdbx_seq_one_letter_code
_entity_poly.pdbx_strand_id
1 'polypeptide(L)'
;MNFKEEYTDRVEKIEKILKKYLPEKKGYQRTIMEAMEYSLMAGGKRLRPMLMWESYRLFGGEGAAIEPFMAAIEMIHTYSLVHDDLPAMDNDEYRRGRKTTHIVYGEDMGILAGDALLNYAFETACRAFEEESEHALRIGKALKILADKAGIYGMIGGQVVDVQESGKAVSGEVLDFIYRLKTSALIEASMMAGAVLAGAEEGQVLSLIHICRC
;
A
#
# COMPACT_ATOMS: atom_id res chain seq x y z
N MET A 1 15.37 -18.43 16.97
CA MET A 1 14.51 -18.29 15.77
C MET A 1 15.39 -17.81 14.64
N ASN A 2 15.32 -18.41 13.46
CA ASN A 2 16.10 -17.91 12.33
C ASN A 2 15.28 -16.85 11.57
N PHE A 3 15.96 -15.97 10.83
CA PHE A 3 15.32 -14.87 10.09
C PHE A 3 14.17 -15.34 9.19
N LYS A 4 14.31 -16.48 8.53
CA LYS A 4 13.31 -17.02 7.62
C LYS A 4 12.02 -17.42 8.33
N GLU A 5 12.12 -18.03 9.49
CA GLU A 5 10.96 -18.40 10.33
C GLU A 5 10.23 -17.16 10.82
N GLU A 6 10.96 -16.20 11.37
CA GLU A 6 10.38 -14.95 11.85
C GLU A 6 9.71 -14.14 10.73
N TYR A 7 10.33 -14.09 9.56
CA TYR A 7 9.74 -13.44 8.39
C TYR A 7 8.42 -14.11 7.97
N THR A 8 8.40 -15.46 7.92
CA THR A 8 7.20 -16.22 7.56
C THR A 8 6.07 -15.97 8.54
N ASP A 9 6.33 -16.02 9.85
CA ASP A 9 5.34 -15.76 10.90
C ASP A 9 4.74 -14.35 10.77
N ARG A 10 5.56 -13.35 10.42
CA ARG A 10 5.11 -11.96 10.20
C ARG A 10 4.22 -11.85 8.97
N VAL A 11 4.60 -12.50 7.86
CA VAL A 11 3.77 -12.52 6.65
C VAL A 11 2.42 -13.18 6.94
N GLU A 12 2.37 -14.30 7.65
CA GLU A 12 1.11 -14.96 8.02
C GLU A 12 0.20 -14.07 8.88
N LYS A 13 0.77 -13.31 9.82
CA LYS A 13 0.01 -12.34 10.62
C LYS A 13 -0.56 -11.22 9.76
N ILE A 14 0.25 -10.69 8.84
CA ILE A 14 -0.20 -9.66 7.90
C ILE A 14 -1.33 -10.18 7.00
N GLU A 15 -1.20 -11.39 6.46
CA GLU A 15 -2.25 -12.02 5.64
C GLU A 15 -3.58 -12.17 6.41
N LYS A 16 -3.53 -12.47 7.71
CA LYS A 16 -4.72 -12.52 8.57
C LYS A 16 -5.34 -11.11 8.73
N ILE A 17 -4.51 -10.08 8.92
CA ILE A 17 -4.97 -8.68 8.99
C ILE A 17 -5.62 -8.29 7.65
N LEU A 18 -4.99 -8.55 6.52
CA LEU A 18 -5.57 -8.24 5.21
C LEU A 18 -6.95 -8.88 5.03
N LYS A 19 -7.09 -10.16 5.39
CA LYS A 19 -8.38 -10.86 5.33
C LYS A 19 -9.44 -10.26 6.25
N LYS A 20 -9.07 -9.80 7.45
CA LYS A 20 -9.98 -9.16 8.41
C LYS A 20 -10.60 -7.89 7.82
N TYR A 21 -9.85 -7.14 7.02
CA TYR A 21 -10.27 -5.86 6.46
C TYR A 21 -10.83 -5.95 5.02
N LEU A 22 -10.94 -7.14 4.44
CA LEU A 22 -11.64 -7.31 3.17
C LEU A 22 -13.15 -7.07 3.31
N PRO A 23 -13.81 -6.49 2.29
CA PRO A 23 -15.26 -6.29 2.33
C PRO A 23 -15.99 -7.64 2.23
N GLU A 24 -17.14 -7.73 2.90
CA GLU A 24 -18.02 -8.88 2.81
C GLU A 24 -18.62 -8.99 1.39
N LYS A 25 -18.49 -10.16 0.75
CA LYS A 25 -18.95 -10.43 -0.62
C LYS A 25 -20.46 -10.58 -0.69
N LYS A 26 -21.19 -9.47 -0.75
CA LYS A 26 -22.65 -9.44 -0.81
C LYS A 26 -23.19 -8.38 -1.77
N GLY A 27 -24.47 -8.45 -2.08
CA GLY A 27 -25.16 -7.48 -2.93
C GLY A 27 -24.87 -7.66 -4.43
N TYR A 28 -25.40 -6.77 -5.23
CA TYR A 28 -25.24 -6.77 -6.69
C TYR A 28 -23.80 -6.47 -7.13
N GLN A 29 -23.02 -5.78 -6.30
CA GLN A 29 -21.62 -5.43 -6.52
C GLN A 29 -20.63 -6.51 -6.05
N ARG A 30 -21.08 -7.73 -5.75
CA ARG A 30 -20.26 -8.84 -5.26
C ARG A 30 -19.02 -9.10 -6.11
N THR A 31 -19.14 -8.99 -7.44
CA THR A 31 -18.03 -9.24 -8.38
C THR A 31 -16.82 -8.33 -8.10
N ILE A 32 -17.06 -7.05 -7.75
CA ILE A 32 -15.94 -6.15 -7.45
C ILE A 32 -15.22 -6.55 -6.17
N MET A 33 -15.93 -7.02 -5.15
CA MET A 33 -15.33 -7.49 -3.89
C MET A 33 -14.52 -8.78 -4.11
N GLU A 34 -14.97 -9.66 -5.03
CA GLU A 34 -14.23 -10.84 -5.45
C GLU A 34 -12.95 -10.47 -6.20
N ALA A 35 -13.00 -9.47 -7.10
CA ALA A 35 -11.83 -8.97 -7.82
C ALA A 35 -10.82 -8.27 -6.90
N MET A 36 -11.28 -7.49 -5.92
CA MET A 36 -10.44 -6.89 -4.88
C MET A 36 -9.70 -7.96 -4.07
N GLU A 37 -10.43 -8.96 -3.55
CA GLU A 37 -9.80 -10.05 -2.80
C GLU A 37 -8.85 -10.86 -3.68
N TYR A 38 -9.22 -11.17 -4.91
CA TYR A 38 -8.38 -11.89 -5.87
C TYR A 38 -7.02 -11.19 -6.03
N SER A 39 -7.02 -9.87 -6.17
CA SER A 39 -5.82 -9.06 -6.35
C SER A 39 -5.02 -8.93 -5.06
N LEU A 40 -5.68 -8.56 -3.96
CA LEU A 40 -5.03 -8.33 -2.67
C LEU A 40 -4.39 -9.61 -2.11
N MET A 41 -5.07 -10.76 -2.27
CA MET A 41 -4.61 -12.05 -1.77
C MET A 41 -3.78 -12.85 -2.79
N ALA A 42 -3.26 -12.20 -3.84
CA ALA A 42 -2.37 -12.83 -4.83
C ALA A 42 -0.96 -13.13 -4.29
N GLY A 43 -0.73 -12.98 -2.99
CA GLY A 43 0.56 -13.19 -2.34
C GLY A 43 1.50 -12.00 -2.49
N GLY A 44 2.76 -12.20 -2.10
CA GLY A 44 3.80 -11.18 -2.16
C GLY A 44 4.64 -11.11 -0.89
N LYS A 45 5.64 -10.23 -0.89
CA LYS A 45 6.59 -10.08 0.23
C LYS A 45 6.00 -9.33 1.43
N ARG A 46 4.88 -8.64 1.27
CA ARG A 46 4.21 -7.83 2.30
C ARG A 46 5.16 -6.86 3.03
N LEU A 47 6.15 -6.33 2.31
CA LEU A 47 7.17 -5.45 2.91
C LEU A 47 6.58 -4.14 3.45
N ARG A 48 5.62 -3.54 2.76
CA ARG A 48 5.03 -2.25 3.17
C ARG A 48 4.30 -2.35 4.52
N PRO A 49 3.33 -3.23 4.71
CA PRO A 49 2.69 -3.40 6.02
C PRO A 49 3.69 -3.90 7.09
N MET A 50 4.70 -4.69 6.72
CA MET A 50 5.74 -5.13 7.65
C MET A 50 6.58 -3.96 8.14
N LEU A 51 7.09 -3.10 7.27
CA LEU A 51 7.86 -1.91 7.62
C LEU A 51 7.02 -0.93 8.47
N MET A 52 5.74 -0.78 8.14
CA MET A 52 4.81 0.03 8.93
C MET A 52 4.68 -0.50 10.37
N TRP A 53 4.47 -1.81 10.51
CA TRP A 53 4.36 -2.46 11.81
C TRP A 53 5.64 -2.36 12.63
N GLU A 54 6.81 -2.60 12.02
CA GLU A 54 8.09 -2.50 12.71
C GLU A 54 8.40 -1.06 13.14
N SER A 55 8.10 -0.07 12.30
CA SER A 55 8.23 1.34 12.70
C SER A 55 7.31 1.69 13.85
N TYR A 56 6.06 1.20 13.84
CA TYR A 56 5.12 1.39 14.93
C TYR A 56 5.67 0.82 16.25
N ARG A 57 6.16 -0.42 16.23
CA ARG A 57 6.76 -1.08 17.40
C ARG A 57 8.05 -0.40 17.88
N LEU A 58 8.88 0.09 16.94
CA LEU A 58 10.13 0.79 17.25
C LEU A 58 9.90 2.01 18.15
N PHE A 59 8.78 2.70 17.96
CA PHE A 59 8.38 3.86 18.76
C PHE A 59 7.41 3.52 19.90
N GLY A 60 7.31 2.25 20.28
CA GLY A 60 6.53 1.81 21.45
C GLY A 60 5.02 1.75 21.22
N GLY A 61 4.57 1.67 19.96
CA GLY A 61 3.16 1.48 19.62
C GLY A 61 2.68 0.07 19.96
N GLU A 62 1.55 -0.05 20.65
CA GLU A 62 0.96 -1.33 21.11
C GLU A 62 -0.53 -1.45 20.77
N GLY A 63 -1.19 -0.38 20.30
CA GLY A 63 -2.61 -0.32 20.03
C GLY A 63 -3.07 -1.01 18.75
N ALA A 64 -4.39 -0.97 18.50
CA ALA A 64 -5.04 -1.62 17.38
C ALA A 64 -5.10 -0.75 16.10
N ALA A 65 -4.95 0.58 16.21
CA ALA A 65 -5.03 1.53 15.09
C ALA A 65 -4.03 1.26 13.96
N ILE A 66 -2.98 0.47 14.20
CA ILE A 66 -2.00 0.09 13.18
C ILE A 66 -2.57 -0.88 12.15
N GLU A 67 -3.44 -1.82 12.52
CA GLU A 67 -3.93 -2.87 11.64
C GLU A 67 -4.68 -2.33 10.40
N PRO A 68 -5.66 -1.40 10.54
CA PRO A 68 -6.33 -0.84 9.37
C PRO A 68 -5.39 -0.07 8.46
N PHE A 69 -4.33 0.57 8.98
CA PHE A 69 -3.31 1.21 8.16
C PHE A 69 -2.41 0.21 7.42
N MET A 70 -2.08 -0.92 8.04
CA MET A 70 -1.35 -2.01 7.37
C MET A 70 -2.15 -2.59 6.21
N ALA A 71 -3.47 -2.77 6.38
CA ALA A 71 -4.34 -3.19 5.30
C ALA A 71 -4.44 -2.13 4.20
N ALA A 72 -4.61 -0.87 4.57
CA ALA A 72 -4.73 0.25 3.64
C ALA A 72 -3.49 0.42 2.76
N ILE A 73 -2.29 0.41 3.31
CA ILE A 73 -1.06 0.57 2.51
C ILE A 73 -0.86 -0.57 1.51
N GLU A 74 -1.26 -1.80 1.85
CA GLU A 74 -1.19 -2.92 0.93
C GLU A 74 -2.29 -2.85 -0.13
N MET A 75 -3.49 -2.34 0.18
CA MET A 75 -4.54 -2.04 -0.80
C MET A 75 -4.08 -0.95 -1.78
N ILE A 76 -3.46 0.13 -1.29
CA ILE A 76 -2.86 1.19 -2.12
C ILE A 76 -1.77 0.61 -3.03
N HIS A 77 -0.91 -0.27 -2.54
CA HIS A 77 0.06 -0.94 -3.39
C HIS A 77 -0.61 -1.85 -4.42
N THR A 78 -1.64 -2.59 -4.01
CA THR A 78 -2.30 -3.56 -4.89
C THR A 78 -3.06 -2.87 -6.02
N TYR A 79 -3.76 -1.75 -5.76
CA TYR A 79 -4.45 -1.03 -6.83
C TYR A 79 -3.48 -0.57 -7.91
N SER A 80 -2.29 -0.09 -7.53
CA SER A 80 -1.31 0.35 -8.52
C SER A 80 -0.85 -0.79 -9.42
N LEU A 81 -0.71 -2.00 -8.87
CA LEU A 81 -0.38 -3.19 -9.66
C LEU A 81 -1.53 -3.61 -10.58
N VAL A 82 -2.78 -3.54 -10.09
CA VAL A 82 -3.97 -3.87 -10.90
C VAL A 82 -4.10 -2.93 -12.10
N HIS A 83 -3.85 -1.63 -11.90
CA HIS A 83 -3.89 -0.65 -12.98
C HIS A 83 -2.68 -0.74 -13.91
N ASP A 84 -1.48 -1.00 -13.38
CA ASP A 84 -0.28 -1.23 -14.20
C ASP A 84 -0.46 -2.43 -15.16
N ASP A 85 -1.15 -3.48 -14.73
CA ASP A 85 -1.39 -4.67 -15.54
C ASP A 85 -2.37 -4.46 -16.70
N LEU A 86 -3.17 -3.38 -16.72
CA LEU A 86 -4.19 -3.13 -17.73
C LEU A 86 -3.62 -3.01 -19.15
N PRO A 87 -4.41 -3.34 -20.21
CA PRO A 87 -3.98 -3.21 -21.60
C PRO A 87 -3.52 -1.80 -22.00
N ALA A 88 -4.03 -0.76 -21.34
CA ALA A 88 -3.63 0.63 -21.55
C ALA A 88 -2.31 1.01 -20.89
N MET A 89 -1.72 0.12 -20.08
CA MET A 89 -0.49 0.30 -19.33
C MET A 89 0.55 -0.76 -19.78
N ASP A 90 0.96 -1.68 -18.90
CA ASP A 90 1.98 -2.69 -19.20
C ASP A 90 1.43 -3.87 -20.01
N ASN A 91 0.10 -4.07 -20.04
CA ASN A 91 -0.61 -5.16 -20.70
C ASN A 91 -0.11 -6.55 -20.26
N ASP A 92 0.08 -6.73 -18.97
CA ASP A 92 0.58 -7.98 -18.39
C ASP A 92 -0.56 -9.00 -18.19
N GLU A 93 -0.44 -10.19 -18.79
CA GLU A 93 -1.40 -11.28 -18.59
C GLU A 93 -1.20 -12.03 -17.26
N TYR A 94 0.02 -12.00 -16.71
CA TYR A 94 0.41 -12.75 -15.50
C TYR A 94 1.20 -11.88 -14.53
N ARG A 95 0.85 -11.99 -13.24
CA ARG A 95 1.60 -11.39 -12.12
C ARG A 95 1.77 -12.42 -11.01
N ARG A 96 3.00 -12.61 -10.54
CA ARG A 96 3.34 -13.59 -9.49
C ARG A 96 2.84 -15.02 -9.81
N GLY A 97 2.88 -15.42 -11.09
CA GLY A 97 2.45 -16.74 -11.55
C GLY A 97 0.94 -16.95 -11.63
N ARG A 98 0.12 -15.92 -11.43
CA ARG A 98 -1.34 -15.91 -11.57
C ARG A 98 -1.78 -14.98 -12.69
N LYS A 99 -2.90 -15.26 -13.33
CA LYS A 99 -3.52 -14.33 -14.28
C LYS A 99 -3.86 -13.02 -13.60
N THR A 100 -3.66 -11.92 -14.31
CA THR A 100 -3.97 -10.57 -13.81
C THR A 100 -5.48 -10.35 -13.71
N THR A 101 -5.88 -9.33 -12.96
CA THR A 101 -7.29 -9.10 -12.64
C THR A 101 -8.13 -8.86 -13.89
N HIS A 102 -7.62 -8.09 -14.86
CA HIS A 102 -8.32 -7.83 -16.11
C HIS A 102 -8.48 -9.08 -17.00
N ILE A 103 -7.57 -10.04 -16.93
CA ILE A 103 -7.69 -11.31 -17.66
C ILE A 103 -8.76 -12.22 -17.04
N VAL A 104 -8.95 -12.15 -15.71
CA VAL A 104 -9.91 -13.02 -15.00
C VAL A 104 -11.32 -12.45 -14.98
N TYR A 105 -11.45 -11.14 -14.80
CA TYR A 105 -12.72 -10.46 -14.55
C TYR A 105 -13.17 -9.53 -15.69
N GLY A 106 -12.31 -9.26 -16.67
CA GLY A 106 -12.52 -8.26 -17.72
C GLY A 106 -11.81 -6.93 -17.41
N GLU A 107 -11.56 -6.16 -18.46
CA GLU A 107 -10.83 -4.88 -18.37
C GLU A 107 -11.60 -3.85 -17.54
N ASP A 108 -12.91 -3.76 -17.74
CA ASP A 108 -13.82 -2.91 -16.97
C ASP A 108 -13.77 -3.21 -15.46
N MET A 109 -13.80 -4.48 -15.10
CA MET A 109 -13.66 -4.90 -13.71
C MET A 109 -12.23 -4.70 -13.19
N GLY A 110 -11.20 -4.79 -14.02
CA GLY A 110 -9.84 -4.43 -13.67
C GLY A 110 -9.71 -2.96 -13.27
N ILE A 111 -10.28 -2.06 -14.07
CA ILE A 111 -10.33 -0.62 -13.77
C ILE A 111 -11.05 -0.37 -12.44
N LEU A 112 -12.29 -0.87 -12.34
CA LEU A 112 -13.11 -0.68 -11.13
C LEU A 112 -12.51 -1.32 -9.87
N ALA A 113 -11.80 -2.44 -9.99
CA ALA A 113 -11.13 -3.08 -8.85
C ALA A 113 -9.97 -2.24 -8.32
N GLY A 114 -9.20 -1.59 -9.21
CA GLY A 114 -8.18 -0.64 -8.81
C GLY A 114 -8.77 0.57 -8.09
N ASP A 115 -9.80 1.19 -8.66
CA ASP A 115 -10.51 2.32 -8.03
C ASP A 115 -11.09 1.94 -6.67
N ALA A 116 -11.73 0.77 -6.59
CA ALA A 116 -12.32 0.25 -5.36
C ALA A 116 -11.26 0.00 -4.29
N LEU A 117 -10.12 -0.61 -4.64
CA LEU A 117 -9.00 -0.84 -3.70
C LEU A 117 -8.43 0.48 -3.17
N LEU A 118 -8.25 1.48 -4.06
CA LEU A 118 -7.74 2.79 -3.64
C LEU A 118 -8.71 3.49 -2.68
N ASN A 119 -9.98 3.58 -3.04
CA ASN A 119 -10.98 4.22 -2.18
C ASN A 119 -11.16 3.46 -0.86
N TYR A 120 -11.28 2.14 -0.93
CA TYR A 120 -11.49 1.28 0.23
C TYR A 120 -10.28 1.26 1.18
N ALA A 121 -9.08 1.55 0.69
CA ALA A 121 -7.90 1.74 1.52
C ALA A 121 -8.09 2.90 2.51
N PHE A 122 -8.56 4.05 2.03
CA PHE A 122 -8.84 5.20 2.91
C PHE A 122 -10.02 4.95 3.84
N GLU A 123 -11.08 4.31 3.33
CA GLU A 123 -12.22 3.88 4.16
C GLU A 123 -11.76 2.93 5.28
N THR A 124 -10.89 1.98 4.95
CA THR A 124 -10.30 1.05 5.93
C THR A 124 -9.42 1.78 6.94
N ALA A 125 -8.52 2.66 6.51
CA ALA A 125 -7.65 3.41 7.41
C ALA A 125 -8.45 4.30 8.37
N CYS A 126 -9.61 4.84 7.95
CA CYS A 126 -10.51 5.61 8.81
C CYS A 126 -11.08 4.81 9.99
N ARG A 127 -11.11 3.46 9.91
CA ARG A 127 -11.54 2.63 11.05
C ARG A 127 -10.66 2.79 12.28
N ALA A 128 -9.42 3.25 12.11
CA ALA A 128 -8.54 3.56 13.22
C ALA A 128 -9.14 4.61 14.19
N PHE A 129 -10.00 5.50 13.72
CA PHE A 129 -10.72 6.44 14.59
C PHE A 129 -11.74 5.77 15.53
N GLU A 130 -12.25 4.61 15.12
CA GLU A 130 -13.17 3.81 15.94
C GLU A 130 -12.39 2.97 16.96
N GLU A 131 -11.17 2.52 16.58
CA GLU A 131 -10.33 1.70 17.46
C GLU A 131 -9.62 2.53 18.55
N GLU A 132 -9.16 3.77 18.22
CA GLU A 132 -8.39 4.63 19.13
C GLU A 132 -8.77 6.12 18.94
N SER A 133 -10.00 6.47 19.30
CA SER A 133 -10.53 7.84 19.12
C SER A 133 -9.72 8.93 19.84
N GLU A 134 -9.09 8.61 20.98
CA GLU A 134 -8.22 9.50 21.76
C GLU A 134 -6.95 9.90 20.99
N HIS A 135 -6.55 9.13 19.98
CA HIS A 135 -5.40 9.39 19.13
C HIS A 135 -5.75 10.01 17.76
N ALA A 136 -6.93 10.61 17.63
CA ALA A 136 -7.45 11.15 16.37
C ALA A 136 -6.47 12.05 15.61
N LEU A 137 -5.67 12.86 16.31
CA LEU A 137 -4.67 13.72 15.68
C LEU A 137 -3.54 12.91 15.00
N ARG A 138 -3.07 11.84 15.65
CA ARG A 138 -2.04 10.94 15.09
C ARG A 138 -2.59 10.20 13.88
N ILE A 139 -3.82 9.69 13.98
CA ILE A 139 -4.54 9.01 12.90
C ILE A 139 -4.72 9.94 11.70
N GLY A 140 -5.15 11.19 11.94
CA GLY A 140 -5.30 12.19 10.87
C GLY A 140 -3.96 12.52 10.17
N LYS A 141 -2.86 12.64 10.92
CA LYS A 141 -1.52 12.83 10.36
C LYS A 141 -1.07 11.60 9.52
N ALA A 142 -1.31 10.39 10.00
CA ALA A 142 -0.98 9.17 9.28
C ALA A 142 -1.79 9.03 7.98
N LEU A 143 -3.09 9.36 8.00
CA LEU A 143 -3.94 9.43 6.80
C LEU A 143 -3.40 10.43 5.78
N LYS A 144 -2.99 11.63 6.25
CA LYS A 144 -2.38 12.62 5.36
C LYS A 144 -1.11 12.09 4.70
N ILE A 145 -0.26 11.38 5.42
CA ILE A 145 0.95 10.75 4.87
C ILE A 145 0.58 9.73 3.78
N LEU A 146 -0.40 8.86 4.02
CA LEU A 146 -0.85 7.90 3.00
C LEU A 146 -1.35 8.62 1.75
N ALA A 147 -2.17 9.66 1.90
CA ALA A 147 -2.74 10.41 0.78
C ALA A 147 -1.66 11.15 -0.02
N ASP A 148 -0.75 11.86 0.64
CA ASP A 148 0.32 12.61 -0.03
C ASP A 148 1.26 11.67 -0.80
N LYS A 149 1.66 10.55 -0.17
CA LYS A 149 2.64 9.62 -0.75
C LYS A 149 2.06 8.70 -1.82
N ALA A 150 0.76 8.40 -1.79
CA ALA A 150 0.07 7.70 -2.86
C ALA A 150 -0.30 8.63 -4.04
N GLY A 151 -0.41 9.94 -3.80
CA GLY A 151 -0.95 10.93 -4.72
C GLY A 151 0.01 11.42 -5.80
N ILE A 152 -0.37 12.59 -6.40
CA ILE A 152 0.35 13.21 -7.53
C ILE A 152 1.77 13.69 -7.18
N TYR A 153 2.05 13.97 -5.90
CA TYR A 153 3.39 14.31 -5.41
C TYR A 153 4.14 13.09 -4.85
N GLY A 154 3.59 11.89 -5.03
CA GLY A 154 4.14 10.61 -4.64
C GLY A 154 4.06 9.59 -5.76
N MET A 155 3.53 8.40 -5.46
CA MET A 155 3.55 7.24 -6.36
C MET A 155 2.92 7.53 -7.74
N ILE A 156 1.75 8.19 -7.80
CA ILE A 156 1.10 8.52 -9.07
C ILE A 156 1.98 9.46 -9.90
N GLY A 157 2.60 10.47 -9.28
CA GLY A 157 3.52 11.37 -9.96
C GLY A 157 4.73 10.65 -10.58
N GLY A 158 5.30 9.69 -9.86
CA GLY A 158 6.37 8.84 -10.38
C GLY A 158 5.92 7.97 -11.54
N GLN A 159 4.72 7.39 -11.44
CA GLN A 159 4.13 6.58 -12.51
C GLN A 159 3.87 7.37 -13.79
N VAL A 160 3.39 8.60 -13.67
CA VAL A 160 3.18 9.48 -14.85
C VAL A 160 4.46 9.66 -15.65
N VAL A 161 5.57 9.97 -14.98
CA VAL A 161 6.86 10.16 -15.66
C VAL A 161 7.40 8.84 -16.24
N ASP A 162 7.24 7.74 -15.51
CA ASP A 162 7.63 6.40 -15.98
C ASP A 162 6.93 6.02 -17.30
N VAL A 163 5.61 6.24 -17.36
CA VAL A 163 4.81 5.98 -18.58
C VAL A 163 5.21 6.93 -19.73
N GLN A 164 5.39 8.24 -19.45
CA GLN A 164 5.76 9.22 -20.48
C GLN A 164 7.14 8.98 -21.08
N GLU A 165 8.06 8.44 -20.30
CA GLU A 165 9.44 8.18 -20.71
C GLU A 165 9.68 6.72 -21.12
N SER A 166 8.66 5.87 -21.11
CA SER A 166 8.77 4.47 -21.54
C SER A 166 9.32 4.35 -22.98
N GLY A 167 10.30 3.48 -23.14
CA GLY A 167 10.96 3.26 -24.44
C GLY A 167 11.94 4.35 -24.89
N LYS A 168 12.22 5.37 -24.07
CA LYS A 168 13.18 6.44 -24.33
C LYS A 168 14.44 6.29 -23.48
N ALA A 169 15.54 6.88 -23.95
CA ALA A 169 16.73 7.07 -23.13
C ALA A 169 16.48 8.23 -22.16
N VAL A 170 16.51 7.96 -20.84
CA VAL A 170 16.29 8.95 -19.80
C VAL A 170 17.59 9.35 -19.09
N SER A 171 17.66 10.59 -18.58
CA SER A 171 18.77 11.02 -17.73
C SER A 171 18.73 10.35 -16.36
N GLY A 172 19.88 10.30 -15.65
CA GLY A 172 19.94 9.81 -14.28
C GLY A 172 19.00 10.56 -13.35
N GLU A 173 18.84 11.87 -13.52
CA GLU A 173 17.92 12.70 -12.72
C GLU A 173 16.46 12.29 -12.88
N VAL A 174 16.01 12.02 -14.10
CA VAL A 174 14.66 11.53 -14.38
C VAL A 174 14.45 10.14 -13.78
N LEU A 175 15.45 9.27 -13.92
CA LEU A 175 15.41 7.91 -13.35
C LEU A 175 15.32 7.96 -11.83
N ASP A 176 16.11 8.80 -11.17
CA ASP A 176 16.05 9.01 -9.70
C ASP A 176 14.69 9.55 -9.27
N PHE A 177 14.10 10.47 -10.04
CA PHE A 177 12.75 10.97 -9.79
C PHE A 177 11.72 9.85 -9.82
N ILE A 178 11.75 8.99 -10.86
CA ILE A 178 10.85 7.85 -11.01
C ILE A 178 10.99 6.90 -9.80
N TYR A 179 12.20 6.45 -9.49
CA TYR A 179 12.42 5.51 -8.39
C TYR A 179 11.99 6.09 -7.03
N ARG A 180 12.31 7.35 -6.79
CA ARG A 180 11.97 8.03 -5.55
C ARG A 180 10.46 8.13 -5.36
N LEU A 181 9.69 8.41 -6.42
CA LEU A 181 8.26 8.58 -6.30
C LEU A 181 7.48 7.29 -6.55
N LYS A 182 7.72 6.57 -7.65
CA LYS A 182 6.99 5.35 -7.97
C LYS A 182 7.21 4.24 -6.94
N THR A 183 8.45 4.08 -6.44
CA THR A 183 8.81 2.96 -5.57
C THR A 183 8.98 3.37 -4.11
N SER A 184 9.81 4.39 -3.83
CA SER A 184 10.20 4.71 -2.45
C SER A 184 9.11 5.46 -1.70
N ALA A 185 8.22 6.21 -2.36
CA ALA A 185 7.19 6.98 -1.69
C ALA A 185 6.29 6.13 -0.78
N LEU A 186 5.84 4.95 -1.23
CA LEU A 186 5.02 4.05 -0.40
C LEU A 186 5.82 3.33 0.70
N ILE A 187 7.13 3.13 0.51
CA ILE A 187 8.02 2.61 1.57
C ILE A 187 8.17 3.68 2.66
N GLU A 188 8.44 4.92 2.27
CA GLU A 188 8.48 6.06 3.19
C GLU A 188 7.14 6.22 3.92
N ALA A 189 6.01 6.16 3.19
CA ALA A 189 4.67 6.23 3.78
C ALA A 189 4.45 5.16 4.86
N SER A 190 4.89 3.92 4.60
CA SER A 190 4.77 2.82 5.56
C SER A 190 5.49 3.15 6.87
N MET A 191 6.74 3.55 6.79
CA MET A 191 7.55 3.83 7.98
C MET A 191 7.08 5.10 8.71
N MET A 192 6.77 6.17 7.97
CA MET A 192 6.27 7.41 8.55
C MET A 192 4.93 7.23 9.26
N ALA A 193 3.96 6.56 8.60
CA ALA A 193 2.64 6.36 9.18
C ALA A 193 2.72 5.49 10.44
N GLY A 194 3.51 4.41 10.42
CA GLY A 194 3.76 3.58 11.60
C GLY A 194 4.34 4.37 12.77
N ALA A 195 5.38 5.16 12.53
CA ALA A 195 6.01 6.00 13.55
C ALA A 195 5.04 7.07 14.12
N VAL A 196 4.29 7.74 13.25
CA VAL A 196 3.31 8.77 13.64
C VAL A 196 2.17 8.19 14.48
N LEU A 197 1.65 7.03 14.11
CA LEU A 197 0.63 6.32 14.89
C LEU A 197 1.13 5.97 16.29
N ALA A 198 2.39 5.56 16.42
CA ALA A 198 3.02 5.32 17.73
C ALA A 198 3.29 6.60 18.54
N GLY A 199 3.20 7.78 17.90
CA GLY A 199 3.42 9.06 18.56
C GLY A 199 4.83 9.61 18.48
N ALA A 200 5.62 9.13 17.50
CA ALA A 200 6.96 9.65 17.23
C ALA A 200 6.93 11.16 16.91
N GLU A 201 7.96 11.88 17.35
CA GLU A 201 8.15 13.28 17.05
C GLU A 201 8.59 13.48 15.58
N GLU A 202 8.34 14.66 15.01
CA GLU A 202 8.65 14.96 13.60
C GLU A 202 10.13 14.72 13.25
N GLY A 203 11.06 15.10 14.13
CA GLY A 203 12.50 14.84 13.92
C GLY A 203 12.85 13.35 13.84
N GLN A 204 12.18 12.52 14.63
CA GLN A 204 12.35 11.06 14.62
C GLN A 204 11.80 10.46 13.32
N VAL A 205 10.64 10.91 12.87
CA VAL A 205 10.03 10.48 11.60
C VAL A 205 10.93 10.84 10.41
N LEU A 206 11.52 12.04 10.40
CA LEU A 206 12.46 12.48 9.36
C LEU A 206 13.74 11.62 9.35
N SER A 207 14.24 11.22 10.52
CA SER A 207 15.42 10.34 10.62
C SER A 207 15.20 8.98 9.96
N LEU A 208 14.00 8.40 10.09
CA LEU A 208 13.65 7.13 9.42
C LEU A 208 13.73 7.24 7.88
N ILE A 209 13.35 8.38 7.31
CA ILE A 209 13.37 8.59 5.85
C ILE A 209 14.81 8.61 5.34
N HIS A 210 15.74 9.18 6.09
CA HIS A 210 17.17 9.18 5.72
C HIS A 210 17.71 7.76 5.59
N ILE A 211 17.33 6.85 6.51
CA ILE A 211 17.73 5.44 6.45
C ILE A 211 17.21 4.75 5.18
N CYS A 212 16.00 5.11 4.73
CA CYS A 212 15.42 4.53 3.51
C CYS A 212 16.03 5.05 2.20
N ARG A 213 16.75 6.18 2.22
CA ARG A 213 17.35 6.81 1.04
C ARG A 213 18.83 6.48 0.87
N CYS A 214 19.44 5.81 1.85
CA CYS A 214 20.80 5.28 1.76
C CYS A 214 20.80 3.84 1.27
#